data_5a54cd7369c296d8cf13da98c46fcb10
#
_entry.id   5a54cd7369c296d8cf13da98c46fcb10
#
_cell.length_a   1.000
_cell.length_b   1.000
_cell.length_c   1.000
_cell.angle_alpha   90.00
_cell.angle_beta   90.00
_cell.angle_gamma   90.00
#
_symmetry.space_group_name_H-M   'P 1'
#
loop_
_entity.id
_entity.type
_entity.pdbx_description
1 polymer ?
#
loop_
_entity_poly.entity_id
_entity_poly.type
_entity_poly.pdbx_seq_one_letter_code
_entity_poly.pdbx_strand_id
1 'polypeptide(L)'
;MSSTKSYRDYILEELSILNEISCKPMMGEYLLYYNGILFGGIYDDRLLVKIVERNKKYNMSETIPYKNAKPMYLVDTEDQDTLKEIVLDTYNDLRK
;
A
#
# COMPACT_ATOMS: atom_id res chain seq x y z
N MET A 1 15.63 2.78 7.11
CA MET A 1 15.79 1.36 6.76
C MET A 1 15.12 1.12 5.43
N SER A 2 15.69 0.23 4.62
CA SER A 2 15.11 -0.05 3.31
C SER A 2 14.33 -1.36 3.34
N SER A 3 13.41 -1.48 2.40
CA SER A 3 12.62 -2.70 2.26
C SER A 3 13.38 -3.73 1.43
N THR A 4 13.17 -5.01 1.72
CA THR A 4 13.83 -6.09 0.99
C THR A 4 13.07 -6.40 -0.30
N LYS A 5 13.81 -6.91 -1.29
CA LYS A 5 13.20 -7.40 -2.52
C LYS A 5 12.27 -8.58 -2.26
N SER A 6 12.60 -9.41 -1.27
CA SER A 6 11.76 -10.54 -0.90
C SER A 6 10.39 -10.09 -0.42
N TYR A 7 10.34 -9.06 0.42
CA TYR A 7 9.07 -8.54 0.90
C TYR A 7 8.29 -7.88 -0.24
N ARG A 8 8.98 -7.11 -1.09
CA ARG A 8 8.35 -6.53 -2.28
C ARG A 8 7.70 -7.60 -3.14
N ASP A 9 8.43 -8.68 -3.43
CA ASP A 9 7.92 -9.76 -4.28
C ASP A 9 6.74 -10.46 -3.61
N TYR A 10 6.78 -10.65 -2.30
CA TYR A 10 5.67 -11.21 -1.54
C TYR A 10 4.41 -10.32 -1.68
N ILE A 11 4.55 -9.02 -1.51
CA ILE A 11 3.41 -8.10 -1.62
C ILE A 11 2.87 -8.08 -3.05
N LEU A 12 3.74 -8.05 -4.06
CA LEU A 12 3.29 -8.05 -5.45
C LEU A 12 2.55 -9.34 -5.79
N GLU A 13 2.97 -10.46 -5.22
CA GLU A 13 2.24 -11.72 -5.39
C GLU A 13 0.85 -11.65 -4.75
N GLU A 14 0.76 -11.09 -3.54
CA GLU A 14 -0.53 -10.92 -2.86
C GLU A 14 -1.46 -9.98 -3.63
N LEU A 15 -0.90 -9.00 -4.34
CA LEU A 15 -1.67 -8.05 -5.12
C LEU A 15 -1.92 -8.52 -6.56
N SER A 16 -1.44 -9.71 -6.93
CA SER A 16 -1.55 -10.20 -8.30
C SER A 16 -2.99 -10.43 -8.77
N ILE A 17 -3.93 -10.49 -7.84
CA ILE A 17 -5.36 -10.55 -8.15
C ILE A 17 -5.85 -9.27 -8.83
N LEU A 18 -5.11 -8.16 -8.69
CA LEU A 18 -5.40 -6.89 -9.34
C LEU A 18 -4.46 -6.73 -10.54
N ASN A 19 -5.02 -6.47 -11.72
CA ASN A 19 -4.26 -6.49 -12.96
C ASN A 19 -3.43 -5.23 -13.25
N GLU A 20 -3.76 -4.12 -12.60
CA GLU A 20 -3.17 -2.82 -12.93
C GLU A 20 -2.20 -2.30 -11.86
N ILE A 21 -1.60 -3.22 -11.11
CA ILE A 21 -0.61 -2.85 -10.09
C ILE A 21 0.75 -2.60 -10.75
N SER A 22 1.38 -1.49 -10.37
CA SER A 22 2.77 -1.24 -10.74
C SER A 22 3.56 -0.78 -9.52
N CYS A 23 4.86 -0.95 -9.59
CA CYS A 23 5.76 -0.70 -8.46
C CYS A 23 6.98 0.05 -8.96
N LYS A 24 7.38 1.11 -8.24
CA LYS A 24 8.59 1.86 -8.57
C LYS A 24 9.50 1.94 -7.35
N PRO A 25 10.79 1.63 -7.51
CA PRO A 25 11.72 1.82 -6.40
C PRO A 25 11.95 3.31 -6.13
N MET A 26 12.12 3.65 -4.85
CA MET A 26 12.41 5.02 -4.44
C MET A 26 13.25 5.01 -3.17
N MET A 27 14.54 5.31 -3.29
CA MET A 27 15.46 5.46 -2.15
C MET A 27 15.42 4.27 -1.18
N GLY A 28 15.43 3.06 -1.72
CA GLY A 28 15.42 1.83 -0.92
C GLY A 28 14.03 1.33 -0.53
N GLU A 29 13.00 2.08 -0.85
CA GLU A 29 11.62 1.70 -0.61
C GLU A 29 10.91 1.53 -1.95
N TYR A 30 9.60 1.22 -1.93
CA TYR A 30 8.85 0.98 -3.15
C TYR A 30 7.53 1.73 -3.11
N LEU A 31 7.23 2.44 -4.20
CA LEU A 31 5.93 3.09 -4.38
C LEU A 31 5.02 2.15 -5.15
N LEU A 32 3.76 2.09 -4.75
CA LEU A 32 2.77 1.22 -5.37
C LEU A 32 1.67 2.04 -6.02
N TYR A 33 1.36 1.69 -7.26
CA TYR A 33 0.34 2.36 -8.07
C TYR A 33 -0.71 1.34 -8.48
N TYR A 34 -1.95 1.79 -8.55
CA TYR A 34 -3.02 1.03 -9.17
C TYR A 34 -3.61 1.88 -10.28
N ASN A 35 -3.62 1.35 -11.49
CA ASN A 35 -4.14 2.05 -12.67
C ASN A 35 -3.52 3.45 -12.80
N GLY A 36 -2.22 3.56 -12.52
CA GLY A 36 -1.47 4.81 -12.63
C GLY A 36 -1.58 5.75 -11.45
N ILE A 37 -2.37 5.41 -10.43
CA ILE A 37 -2.57 6.27 -9.26
C ILE A 37 -1.80 5.72 -8.08
N LEU A 38 -0.97 6.56 -7.46
CA LEU A 38 -0.18 6.20 -6.28
C LEU A 38 -1.11 6.01 -5.08
N PHE A 39 -1.26 4.77 -4.61
CA PHE A 39 -2.14 4.50 -3.47
C PHE A 39 -1.40 4.19 -2.18
N GLY A 40 -0.14 3.86 -2.26
CA GLY A 40 0.64 3.50 -1.07
C GLY A 40 2.03 3.07 -1.44
N GLY A 41 2.64 2.26 -0.60
CA GLY A 41 3.99 1.80 -0.84
C GLY A 41 4.43 0.77 0.17
N ILE A 42 5.66 0.31 -0.02
CA ILE A 42 6.32 -0.63 0.89
C ILE A 42 7.45 0.15 1.56
N TYR A 43 7.36 0.31 2.88
CA TYR A 43 8.31 1.09 3.68
C TYR A 43 8.79 0.26 4.85
N ASP A 44 10.09 -0.02 4.90
CA ASP A 44 10.70 -0.78 6.00
C ASP A 44 9.98 -2.13 6.19
N ASP A 45 9.78 -2.85 5.08
CA ASP A 45 9.07 -4.13 5.03
C ASP A 45 7.66 -4.06 5.64
N ARG A 46 6.96 -2.96 5.37
CA ARG A 46 5.56 -2.77 5.77
C ARG A 46 4.77 -2.28 4.57
N LEU A 47 3.59 -2.84 4.36
CA LEU A 47 2.68 -2.34 3.32
C LEU A 47 1.83 -1.22 3.92
N LEU A 48 1.96 -0.03 3.37
CA LEU A 48 1.20 1.13 3.82
C LEU A 48 0.35 1.67 2.68
N VAL A 49 -0.85 2.15 3.02
CA VAL A 49 -1.73 2.81 2.04
C VAL A 49 -2.09 4.19 2.54
N LYS A 50 -2.40 5.09 1.60
CA LYS A 50 -2.83 6.43 1.95
C LYS A 50 -4.15 6.39 2.72
N ILE A 51 -4.33 7.32 3.65
CA ILE A 51 -5.54 7.43 4.44
C ILE A 51 -6.59 8.18 3.64
N VAL A 52 -7.71 7.53 3.37
CA VAL A 52 -8.85 8.13 2.69
C VAL A 52 -10.13 7.75 3.43
N GLU A 53 -11.22 8.40 3.11
CA GLU A 53 -12.47 8.17 3.83
C GLU A 53 -12.93 6.72 3.72
N ARG A 54 -12.86 6.13 2.52
CA ARG A 54 -13.38 4.78 2.29
C ARG A 54 -12.61 3.68 3.01
N ASN A 55 -11.32 3.88 3.31
CA ASN A 55 -10.55 2.81 3.95
C ASN A 55 -10.51 2.90 5.48
N LYS A 56 -11.17 3.90 6.07
CA LYS A 56 -11.23 4.03 7.53
C LYS A 56 -12.02 2.90 8.18
N LYS A 57 -12.94 2.28 7.46
CA LYS A 57 -13.78 1.19 7.98
C LYS A 57 -13.00 -0.08 8.33
N TYR A 58 -11.78 -0.21 7.86
CA TYR A 58 -10.97 -1.40 8.14
C TYR A 58 -10.23 -1.32 9.47
N ASN A 59 -10.31 -0.18 10.17
CA ASN A 59 -9.69 0.01 11.49
C ASN A 59 -8.19 -0.25 11.51
N MET A 60 -7.50 0.14 10.43
CA MET A 60 -6.06 -0.05 10.34
C MET A 60 -5.32 0.95 11.22
N SER A 61 -4.15 0.55 11.71
CA SER A 61 -3.31 1.41 12.52
C SER A 61 -2.61 2.44 11.66
N GLU A 62 -2.49 3.67 12.16
CA GLU A 62 -1.70 4.71 11.51
C GLU A 62 -0.23 4.54 11.84
N THR A 63 0.62 4.79 10.87
CA THR A 63 2.06 4.76 11.07
C THR A 63 2.73 5.78 10.15
N ILE A 64 3.90 6.25 10.55
CA ILE A 64 4.68 7.20 9.75
C ILE A 64 5.62 6.38 8.85
N PRO A 65 5.54 6.52 7.51
CA PRO A 65 6.39 5.73 6.62
C PRO A 65 7.86 6.10 6.71
N TYR A 66 8.17 7.36 6.95
CA TYR A 66 9.53 7.84 7.17
C TYR A 66 9.46 9.17 7.91
N LYS A 67 10.61 9.61 8.43
CA LYS A 67 10.67 10.83 9.25
C LYS A 67 10.07 12.03 8.52
N ASN A 68 9.19 12.76 9.21
CA ASN A 68 8.52 13.98 8.72
C ASN A 68 7.48 13.72 7.64
N ALA A 69 7.14 12.47 7.36
CA ALA A 69 6.08 12.14 6.41
C ALA A 69 4.71 12.21 7.08
N LYS A 70 3.67 12.31 6.26
CA LYS A 70 2.30 12.20 6.75
C LYS A 70 1.99 10.75 7.15
N PRO A 71 1.11 10.54 8.14
CA PRO A 71 0.71 9.17 8.49
C PRO A 71 0.07 8.45 7.33
N MET A 72 0.22 7.14 7.33
CA MET A 72 -0.44 6.23 6.40
C MET A 72 -1.01 5.08 7.21
N TYR A 73 -1.89 4.29 6.59
CA TYR A 73 -2.43 3.10 7.26
C TYR A 73 -1.55 1.89 7.03
N LEU A 74 -1.27 1.16 8.10
CA LEU A 74 -0.56 -0.12 8.02
C LEU A 74 -1.55 -1.22 7.62
N VAL A 75 -1.26 -1.87 6.51
CA VAL A 75 -2.07 -2.99 6.05
C VAL A 75 -1.48 -4.26 6.64
N ASP A 76 -2.21 -4.90 7.53
CA ASP A 76 -1.74 -6.05 8.31
C ASP A 76 -2.69 -7.23 8.15
N THR A 77 -3.14 -7.47 6.92
CA THR A 77 -4.01 -8.59 6.63
C THR A 77 -3.31 -9.55 5.67
N GLU A 78 -3.55 -10.85 5.88
CA GLU A 78 -3.08 -11.89 4.96
C GLU A 78 -4.20 -12.36 4.04
N ASP A 79 -5.42 -11.86 4.25
CA ASP A 79 -6.56 -12.23 3.42
C ASP A 79 -6.51 -11.44 2.12
N GLN A 80 -6.33 -12.15 1.02
CA GLN A 80 -6.15 -11.55 -0.30
C GLN A 80 -7.40 -10.76 -0.75
N ASP A 81 -8.58 -11.23 -0.41
CA ASP A 81 -9.82 -10.52 -0.76
C ASP A 81 -9.93 -9.20 -0.01
N THR A 82 -9.59 -9.20 1.28
CA THR A 82 -9.59 -7.97 2.08
C THR A 82 -8.55 -6.99 1.57
N LEU A 83 -7.36 -7.49 1.22
CA LEU A 83 -6.30 -6.65 0.67
C LEU A 83 -6.75 -5.98 -0.63
N LYS A 84 -7.39 -6.74 -1.52
CA LYS A 84 -7.95 -6.21 -2.75
C LYS A 84 -8.95 -5.08 -2.47
N GLU A 85 -9.86 -5.30 -1.52
CA GLU A 85 -10.86 -4.29 -1.19
C GLU A 85 -10.22 -3.01 -0.63
N ILE A 86 -9.21 -3.15 0.22
CA ILE A 86 -8.49 -2.00 0.77
C ILE A 86 -7.87 -1.17 -0.36
N VAL A 87 -7.19 -1.83 -1.29
CA VAL A 87 -6.55 -1.14 -2.41
C VAL A 87 -7.59 -0.44 -3.29
N LEU A 88 -8.69 -1.13 -3.60
CA LEU A 88 -9.74 -0.56 -4.46
C LEU A 88 -10.43 0.62 -3.78
N ASP A 89 -10.74 0.53 -2.50
CA ASP A 89 -11.36 1.64 -1.77
C ASP A 89 -10.42 2.84 -1.70
N THR A 90 -9.14 2.60 -1.46
CA THR A 90 -8.14 3.67 -1.44
C THR A 90 -8.05 4.34 -2.81
N TYR A 91 -7.94 3.53 -3.85
CA TYR A 91 -7.87 4.02 -5.22
C TYR A 91 -9.12 4.83 -5.60
N ASN A 92 -10.30 4.33 -5.26
CA ASN A 92 -11.54 5.00 -5.66
C ASN A 92 -11.70 6.38 -5.04
N ASP A 93 -11.17 6.60 -3.84
CA ASP A 93 -11.18 7.94 -3.26
C ASP A 93 -10.07 8.83 -3.83
N LEU A 94 -8.92 8.25 -4.19
CA LEU A 94 -7.82 9.04 -4.72
C LEU A 94 -8.07 9.53 -6.15
N ARG A 95 -8.82 8.80 -6.94
CA ARG A 95 -9.06 9.15 -8.34
C ARG A 95 -10.14 10.19 -8.55
N LYS A 96 -10.81 10.61 -7.52
CA LYS A 96 -11.87 11.62 -7.60
C LYS A 96 -11.34 12.98 -7.99
#